data_6b341df79423633472526a71c5f558cd
#
_entry.id   6b341df79423633472526a71c5f558cd
#
_cell.length_a   1.000
_cell.length_b   1.000
_cell.length_c   1.000
_cell.angle_alpha   90.00
_cell.angle_beta   90.00
_cell.angle_gamma   90.00
#
_symmetry.space_group_name_H-M   'P 1'
#
loop_
_entity.id
_entity.type
_entity.pdbx_description
1 polymer ?
#
loop_
_entity_poly.entity_id
_entity_poly.type
_entity_poly.pdbx_seq_one_letter_code
_entity_poly.pdbx_strand_id
1 'polypeptide(L)'
;MITGIKQMKNSILKIKNADGGIGTGFYCLIEPNNWNSFPLRVVMTNNHVLDENNIKIGKKIIYSLNNNKINKQIIIDESRITYTSKKYDITIIEIKE
;
A
#
# COMPACT_ATOMS: atom_id res chain seq x y z
N MET A 1 16.90 5.82 -6.48
CA MET A 1 16.97 6.04 -5.02
C MET A 1 15.80 6.90 -4.57
N ILE A 2 15.24 6.56 -3.43
CA ILE A 2 14.13 7.31 -2.85
C ILE A 2 14.70 8.39 -1.93
N THR A 3 14.32 9.66 -2.15
CA THR A 3 14.80 10.76 -1.31
C THR A 3 13.86 11.09 -0.17
N GLY A 4 12.60 10.63 -0.23
CA GLY A 4 11.67 10.90 0.85
C GLY A 4 10.38 10.14 0.73
N ILE A 5 9.75 9.94 1.87
CA ILE A 5 8.41 9.37 1.99
C ILE A 5 7.57 10.39 2.73
N LYS A 6 6.45 10.78 2.13
CA LYS A 6 5.57 11.77 2.71
C LYS A 6 4.19 11.17 2.93
N GLN A 7 3.74 11.16 4.18
CA GLN A 7 2.38 10.74 4.50
C GLN A 7 1.40 11.82 4.06
N MET A 8 0.38 11.41 3.32
CA MET A 8 -0.64 12.32 2.87
C MET A 8 -1.57 12.71 4.01
N LYS A 9 -2.11 13.94 3.96
CA LYS A 9 -3.04 14.42 4.96
C LYS A 9 -4.30 13.55 4.96
N ASN A 10 -4.80 13.21 6.16
CA ASN A 10 -5.99 12.36 6.34
C ASN A 10 -5.84 10.99 5.65
N SER A 11 -4.66 10.43 5.77
CA SER A 11 -4.26 9.25 4.99
C SER A 11 -4.35 7.93 5.74
N ILE A 12 -4.92 7.91 6.93
CA ILE A 12 -5.04 6.66 7.70
C ILE A 12 -6.10 5.79 7.06
N LEU A 13 -5.74 4.56 6.75
CA LEU A 13 -6.58 3.62 6.02
C LEU A 13 -6.83 2.38 6.86
N LYS A 14 -8.02 1.82 6.69
CA LYS A 14 -8.32 0.45 7.12
C LYS A 14 -8.07 -0.47 5.95
N ILE A 15 -7.30 -1.51 6.17
CA ILE A 15 -6.91 -2.46 5.13
C ILE A 15 -7.46 -3.82 5.46
N LYS A 16 -8.03 -4.48 4.44
CA LYS A 16 -8.54 -5.83 4.56
C LYS A 16 -7.92 -6.68 3.46
N ASN A 17 -7.29 -7.80 3.84
CA ASN A 17 -6.71 -8.72 2.86
C ASN A 17 -7.74 -9.75 2.40
N ALA A 18 -7.36 -10.58 1.41
CA ALA A 18 -8.26 -11.56 0.82
C ALA A 18 -8.69 -12.64 1.81
N ASP A 19 -7.94 -12.85 2.88
CA ASP A 19 -8.22 -13.87 3.88
C ASP A 19 -9.06 -13.33 5.04
N GLY A 20 -9.48 -12.06 4.97
CA GLY A 20 -10.29 -11.43 5.99
C GLY A 20 -9.51 -10.75 7.11
N GLY A 21 -8.18 -10.76 7.04
CA GLY A 21 -7.35 -10.04 8.01
C GLY A 21 -7.53 -8.53 7.86
N ILE A 22 -7.53 -7.83 8.97
CA ILE A 22 -7.77 -6.38 9.01
C ILE A 22 -6.62 -5.70 9.72
N GLY A 23 -6.22 -4.54 9.21
CA GLY A 23 -5.17 -3.73 9.82
C GLY A 23 -5.24 -2.29 9.37
N THR A 24 -4.25 -1.52 9.79
CA THR A 24 -4.15 -0.11 9.49
C THR A 24 -3.02 0.13 8.51
N GLY A 25 -3.20 1.08 7.61
CA GLY A 25 -2.17 1.53 6.70
C GLY A 25 -2.21 3.02 6.51
N PHE A 26 -1.30 3.51 5.69
CA PHE A 26 -1.16 4.94 5.40
C PHE A 26 -1.04 5.15 3.91
N TYR A 27 -1.68 6.21 3.43
CA TYR A 27 -1.50 6.65 2.06
C TYR A 27 -0.26 7.54 2.04
N CYS A 28 0.73 7.16 1.24
CA CYS A 28 2.02 7.84 1.22
C CYS A 28 2.43 8.22 -0.19
N LEU A 29 3.23 9.26 -0.28
CA LEU A 29 3.88 9.67 -1.52
C LEU A 29 5.37 9.38 -1.38
N ILE A 30 5.91 8.58 -2.29
CA ILE A 30 7.34 8.31 -2.34
C ILE A 30 7.93 9.17 -3.44
N GLU A 31 8.84 10.07 -3.07
CA GLU A 31 9.48 10.96 -4.02
C GLU A 31 10.83 10.36 -4.42
N PRO A 32 11.05 10.10 -5.73
CA PRO A 32 12.32 9.55 -6.17
C PRO A 32 13.42 10.61 -6.12
N ASN A 33 14.66 10.14 -6.04
CA ASN A 33 15.84 11.00 -6.08
C ASN A 33 16.10 11.56 -7.48
N ASN A 34 15.39 11.10 -8.46
CA ASN A 34 15.56 11.51 -9.84
C ASN A 34 14.45 12.49 -10.19
N TRP A 35 14.83 13.75 -10.47
CA TRP A 35 13.89 14.80 -10.77
C TRP A 35 13.11 14.61 -12.07
N ASN A 36 13.53 13.64 -12.91
CA ASN A 36 12.79 13.24 -14.11
C ASN A 36 11.71 12.20 -13.84
N SER A 37 11.62 11.69 -12.63
CA SER A 37 10.66 10.66 -12.26
C SER A 37 9.49 11.26 -11.53
N PHE A 38 8.31 10.64 -11.71
CA PHE A 38 7.10 11.06 -11.01
C PHE A 38 7.06 10.45 -9.62
N PRO A 39 6.44 11.17 -8.65
CA PRO A 39 6.20 10.59 -7.34
C PRO A 39 5.35 9.34 -7.43
N LEU A 40 5.63 8.38 -6.55
CA LEU A 40 4.90 7.12 -6.50
C LEU A 40 3.90 7.17 -5.36
N ARG A 41 2.62 6.99 -5.68
CA ARG A 41 1.56 6.89 -4.66
C ARG A 41 1.46 5.46 -4.19
N VAL A 42 1.52 5.26 -2.88
CA VAL A 42 1.51 3.92 -2.29
C VAL A 42 0.64 3.87 -1.05
N VAL A 43 0.21 2.65 -0.74
CA VAL A 43 -0.30 2.31 0.59
C VAL A 43 0.83 1.61 1.32
N MET A 44 1.14 2.06 2.53
CA MET A 44 2.15 1.46 3.39
C MET A 44 1.46 0.85 4.60
N THR A 45 1.79 -0.40 4.91
CA THR A 45 1.22 -1.10 6.05
C THR A 45 2.26 -2.07 6.61
N ASN A 46 1.88 -2.89 7.56
CA ASN A 46 2.78 -3.88 8.15
C ASN A 46 2.74 -5.19 7.38
N ASN A 47 3.84 -5.94 7.43
CA ASN A 47 3.91 -7.25 6.80
C ASN A 47 2.89 -8.21 7.41
N HIS A 48 2.62 -8.12 8.71
CA HIS A 48 1.63 -9.00 9.34
C HIS A 48 0.19 -8.69 8.89
N VAL A 49 -0.07 -7.54 8.25
CA VAL A 49 -1.35 -7.20 7.65
C VAL A 49 -1.42 -7.68 6.20
N LEU A 50 -0.39 -7.39 5.43
CA LEU A 50 -0.25 -7.81 4.04
C LEU A 50 1.12 -8.47 3.86
N ASP A 51 1.17 -9.79 4.00
CA ASP A 51 2.40 -10.54 3.82
C ASP A 51 2.61 -10.93 2.35
N GLU A 52 3.67 -11.67 2.09
CA GLU A 52 4.02 -12.10 0.73
C GLU A 52 2.93 -12.90 0.05
N ASN A 53 2.09 -13.62 0.81
CA ASN A 53 0.98 -14.36 0.23
C ASN A 53 -0.18 -13.44 -0.14
N ASN A 54 -0.37 -12.37 0.60
CA ASN A 54 -1.45 -11.41 0.36
C ASN A 54 -1.20 -10.51 -0.84
N ILE A 55 0.05 -10.36 -1.27
CA ILE A 55 0.40 -9.48 -2.38
C ILE A 55 0.76 -10.24 -3.66
N LYS A 56 0.44 -11.54 -3.72
CA LYS A 56 0.61 -12.32 -4.95
C LYS A 56 -0.34 -11.84 -6.04
N ILE A 57 0.07 -12.00 -7.28
CA ILE A 57 -0.73 -11.62 -8.44
C ILE A 57 -2.10 -12.29 -8.36
N GLY A 58 -3.15 -11.49 -8.57
CA GLY A 58 -4.53 -11.95 -8.50
C GLY A 58 -5.20 -11.76 -7.15
N LYS A 59 -4.44 -11.44 -6.11
CA LYS A 59 -5.01 -11.21 -4.79
C LYS A 59 -5.72 -9.86 -4.72
N LYS A 60 -6.81 -9.84 -3.95
CA LYS A 60 -7.62 -8.66 -3.75
C LYS A 60 -7.28 -8.02 -2.40
N ILE A 61 -7.14 -6.70 -2.41
CA ILE A 61 -6.96 -5.91 -1.20
C ILE A 61 -8.01 -4.83 -1.19
N ILE A 62 -8.69 -4.67 -0.06
CA ILE A 62 -9.68 -3.62 0.12
C ILE A 62 -9.12 -2.62 1.10
N TYR A 63 -9.18 -1.34 0.76
CA TYR A 63 -8.80 -0.30 1.69
C TYR A 63 -9.90 0.77 1.73
N SER A 64 -10.03 1.42 2.88
CA SER A 64 -11.01 2.48 3.07
C SER A 64 -10.42 3.56 3.96
N LEU A 65 -10.93 4.78 3.80
CA LEU A 65 -10.62 5.85 4.72
C LEU A 65 -11.16 5.51 6.09
N ASN A 66 -10.62 6.15 7.12
CA ASN A 66 -10.91 5.83 8.52
C ASN A 66 -12.40 5.89 8.87
N ASN A 67 -13.21 6.60 8.10
CA ASN A 67 -14.66 6.68 8.34
C ASN A 67 -15.44 5.52 7.72
N ASN A 68 -14.78 4.63 6.99
CA ASN A 68 -15.34 3.42 6.38
C ASN A 68 -16.51 3.68 5.40
N LYS A 69 -16.67 4.89 4.90
CA LYS A 69 -17.78 5.21 4.00
C LYS A 69 -17.49 4.84 2.56
N ILE A 70 -16.22 4.82 2.17
CA ILE A 70 -15.81 4.52 0.80
C ILE A 70 -14.74 3.45 0.83
N ASN A 71 -15.04 2.32 0.19
CA ASN A 71 -14.09 1.24 0.05
C ASN A 71 -13.51 1.24 -1.36
N LYS A 72 -12.20 1.09 -1.45
CA LYS A 72 -11.48 0.92 -2.72
C LYS A 72 -10.93 -0.48 -2.78
N GLN A 73 -10.88 -1.04 -3.98
CA GLN A 73 -10.39 -2.39 -4.20
C GLN A 73 -9.19 -2.36 -5.13
N ILE A 74 -8.17 -3.11 -4.76
CA ILE A 74 -6.97 -3.29 -5.56
C ILE A 74 -6.85 -4.76 -5.89
N ILE A 75 -6.59 -5.06 -7.17
CA ILE A 75 -6.17 -6.40 -7.60
C ILE A 75 -4.69 -6.31 -7.92
N ILE A 76 -3.89 -7.18 -7.31
CA ILE A 76 -2.45 -7.21 -7.56
C ILE A 76 -2.21 -7.77 -8.96
N ASP A 77 -1.48 -7.03 -9.78
CA ASP A 77 -1.11 -7.44 -11.13
C ASP A 77 0.38 -7.23 -11.37
N GLU A 78 0.87 -7.67 -12.53
CA GLU A 78 2.29 -7.61 -12.87
C GLU A 78 2.85 -6.19 -12.97
N SER A 79 2.01 -5.23 -13.29
CA SER A 79 2.44 -3.85 -13.49
C SER A 79 2.51 -3.05 -12.20
N ARG A 80 1.96 -3.59 -11.12
CA ARG A 80 1.89 -2.89 -9.84
C ARG A 80 3.15 -3.14 -9.03
N ILE A 81 3.77 -2.07 -8.58
CA ILE A 81 4.97 -2.17 -7.73
C ILE A 81 4.53 -2.59 -6.33
N THR A 82 5.14 -3.67 -5.83
CA THR A 82 4.89 -4.16 -4.48
C THR A 82 6.22 -4.47 -3.81
N TYR A 83 6.26 -4.29 -2.49
CA TYR A 83 7.42 -4.62 -1.68
C TYR A 83 6.93 -5.09 -0.32
N THR A 84 7.55 -6.13 0.21
CA THR A 84 7.26 -6.57 1.57
C THR A 84 8.53 -7.07 2.24
N SER A 85 8.64 -6.82 3.54
CA SER A 85 9.76 -7.26 4.36
C SER A 85 9.24 -7.74 5.70
N LYS A 86 9.42 -9.02 5.95
CA LYS A 86 9.07 -9.61 7.25
C LYS A 86 9.99 -9.07 8.34
N LYS A 87 11.27 -8.87 8.01
CA LYS A 87 12.26 -8.38 8.95
C LYS A 87 11.89 -7.02 9.52
N TYR A 88 11.44 -6.12 8.67
CA TYR A 88 11.09 -4.76 9.07
C TYR A 88 9.59 -4.58 9.29
N ASP A 89 8.82 -5.64 9.09
CA ASP A 89 7.36 -5.63 9.23
C ASP A 89 6.72 -4.51 8.42
N ILE A 90 7.09 -4.40 7.14
CA ILE A 90 6.59 -3.37 6.25
C ILE A 90 6.16 -3.96 4.91
N THR A 91 5.06 -3.43 4.36
CA THR A 91 4.59 -3.74 3.01
C THR A 91 4.17 -2.45 2.34
N ILE A 92 4.57 -2.30 1.07
CA ILE A 92 4.28 -1.12 0.26
C ILE A 92 3.64 -1.60 -1.04
N ILE A 93 2.51 -0.98 -1.40
CA ILE A 93 1.77 -1.32 -2.62
C ILE A 93 1.49 -0.05 -3.38
N GLU A 94 1.85 -0.02 -4.66
CA GLU A 94 1.57 1.09 -5.55
C GLU A 94 0.06 1.24 -5.78
N ILE A 95 -0.41 2.48 -5.77
CA ILE A 95 -1.81 2.83 -6.04
C ILE A 95 -1.87 3.55 -7.37
N LYS A 96 -2.57 2.95 -8.31
CA LYS A 96 -2.78 3.53 -9.65
C LYS A 96 -4.19 4.06 -9.84
N GLU A 97 -5.05 3.70 -8.94
CA GLU A 97 -6.48 4.05 -8.97
C GLU A 97 -6.74 5.47 -8.45
#